data_a953bf887d3669ed44da2412d25f8888
#
_entry.id   a953bf887d3669ed44da2412d25f8888
#
_cell.length_a   1.000
_cell.length_b   1.000
_cell.length_c   1.000
_cell.angle_alpha   90.00
_cell.angle_beta   90.00
_cell.angle_gamma   90.00
#
_symmetry.space_group_name_H-M   'P 1'
#
loop_
_entity.id
_entity.type
_entity.pdbx_description
1 polymer ?
#
loop_
_entity_poly.entity_id
_entity_poly.type
_entity_poly.pdbx_seq_one_letter_code
_entity_poly.pdbx_strand_id
1 'polypeptide(L)'
;MNGGVAALTMLPNGDLVASGLFTTAGGVSANYIASWSDPTWSPLGAGTNGGVFSLTVLPNGDIVAGGHFSSAGGASAQNIARSNGANWSALGTGMNGDVRALTTLPRPRGLR
;
A
#
# COMPACT_ATOMS: atom_id res chain seq x y z
N MET A 1 -13.47 -8.28 -5.60
CA MET A 1 -12.16 -8.00 -6.18
C MET A 1 -11.96 -8.85 -7.41
N ASN A 2 -11.37 -8.27 -8.43
CA ASN A 2 -11.19 -8.96 -9.70
C ASN A 2 -9.82 -9.62 -9.84
N GLY A 3 -9.04 -9.64 -8.79
CA GLY A 3 -7.73 -10.28 -8.80
C GLY A 3 -7.34 -10.74 -7.42
N GLY A 4 -6.17 -11.35 -7.29
CA GLY A 4 -5.72 -11.93 -6.03
C GLY A 4 -5.35 -10.87 -5.01
N VAL A 5 -5.61 -11.17 -3.75
CA VAL A 5 -5.17 -10.37 -2.61
C VAL A 5 -3.87 -10.95 -2.10
N ALA A 6 -2.83 -10.11 -2.06
CA ALA A 6 -1.50 -10.54 -1.62
C ALA A 6 -1.22 -10.17 -0.17
N ALA A 7 -1.78 -9.07 0.32
CA ALA A 7 -1.51 -8.61 1.67
C ALA A 7 -2.74 -7.93 2.27
N LEU A 8 -2.86 -8.04 3.58
CA LEU A 8 -3.90 -7.37 4.37
C LEU A 8 -3.24 -6.78 5.60
N THR A 9 -3.70 -5.61 6.02
CA THR A 9 -3.28 -5.02 7.28
C THR A 9 -4.44 -4.22 7.87
N MET A 10 -4.35 -3.93 9.16
CA MET A 10 -5.36 -3.15 9.85
C MET A 10 -4.77 -1.82 10.29
N LEU A 11 -5.52 -0.75 10.04
CA LEU A 11 -5.14 0.58 10.49
C LEU A 11 -5.50 0.77 11.97
N PRO A 12 -4.89 1.76 12.64
CA PRO A 12 -5.20 2.02 14.04
C PRO A 12 -6.67 2.31 14.31
N ASN A 13 -7.40 2.84 13.32
CA ASN A 13 -8.83 3.12 13.47
C ASN A 13 -9.73 1.90 13.23
N GLY A 14 -9.14 0.74 12.93
CA GLY A 14 -9.90 -0.48 12.71
C GLY A 14 -10.22 -0.77 11.25
N ASP A 15 -9.93 0.14 10.33
CA ASP A 15 -10.13 -0.11 8.91
C ASP A 15 -9.11 -1.12 8.40
N LEU A 16 -9.49 -1.87 7.36
CA LEU A 16 -8.58 -2.82 6.73
C LEU A 16 -8.04 -2.24 5.44
N VAL A 17 -6.81 -2.63 5.10
CA VAL A 17 -6.21 -2.31 3.81
C VAL A 17 -5.84 -3.61 3.15
N ALA A 18 -6.27 -3.78 1.89
CA ALA A 18 -5.97 -4.95 1.08
C ALA A 18 -5.17 -4.51 -0.14
N SER A 19 -4.20 -5.32 -0.51
CA SER A 19 -3.41 -5.06 -1.70
C SER A 19 -3.17 -6.35 -2.47
N GLY A 20 -2.82 -6.23 -3.74
CA GLY A 20 -2.58 -7.38 -4.58
C GLY A 20 -2.60 -7.05 -6.05
N LEU A 21 -3.17 -7.97 -6.83
CA LEU A 21 -3.25 -7.86 -8.30
C LEU A 21 -4.70 -7.62 -8.74
N PHE A 22 -5.38 -6.68 -8.11
CA PHE A 22 -6.74 -6.33 -8.47
C PHE A 22 -6.83 -4.88 -8.91
N THR A 23 -7.87 -4.56 -9.67
CA THR A 23 -8.14 -3.19 -10.09
C THR A 23 -9.53 -2.74 -9.66
N THR A 24 -10.32 -3.62 -9.04
CA THR A 24 -11.60 -3.27 -8.43
C THR A 24 -11.73 -3.95 -7.08
N ALA A 25 -12.43 -3.31 -6.18
CA ALA A 25 -12.76 -3.84 -4.88
C ALA A 25 -14.21 -3.46 -4.57
N GLY A 26 -15.07 -4.48 -4.37
CA GLY A 26 -16.48 -4.25 -4.07
C GLY A 26 -17.21 -3.41 -5.12
N GLY A 27 -16.84 -3.53 -6.38
CA GLY A 27 -17.43 -2.76 -7.46
C GLY A 27 -16.84 -1.36 -7.62
N VAL A 28 -15.88 -0.98 -6.80
CA VAL A 28 -15.22 0.32 -6.86
C VAL A 28 -13.88 0.17 -7.55
N SER A 29 -13.54 1.10 -8.44
CA SER A 29 -12.23 1.11 -9.08
C SER A 29 -11.17 1.38 -8.02
N ALA A 30 -10.19 0.49 -7.91
CA ALA A 30 -9.13 0.60 -6.92
C ALA A 30 -7.88 -0.09 -7.46
N ASN A 31 -6.85 0.67 -7.78
CA ASN A 31 -5.68 0.16 -8.47
C ASN A 31 -4.72 -0.48 -7.47
N TYR A 32 -4.83 -1.80 -7.31
CA TYR A 32 -3.91 -2.66 -6.58
C TYR A 32 -3.88 -2.48 -5.07
N ILE A 33 -4.62 -1.51 -4.54
CA ILE A 33 -4.72 -1.28 -3.10
C ILE A 33 -6.06 -0.60 -2.78
N ALA A 34 -6.73 -1.04 -1.73
CA ALA A 34 -8.02 -0.50 -1.32
C ALA A 34 -8.18 -0.60 0.19
N SER A 35 -8.98 0.29 0.76
CA SER A 35 -9.29 0.24 2.19
C SER A 35 -10.75 -0.15 2.38
N TRP A 36 -11.01 -0.88 3.46
CA TRP A 36 -12.34 -1.30 3.87
C TRP A 36 -12.71 -0.59 5.17
N SER A 37 -13.74 0.24 5.09
CA SER A 37 -14.35 0.87 6.25
C SER A 37 -15.81 0.44 6.22
N ASP A 38 -16.16 -0.53 7.06
CA ASP A 38 -17.46 -1.21 7.03
C ASP A 38 -18.61 -0.22 6.83
N PRO A 39 -19.47 -0.38 5.80
CA PRO A 39 -19.56 -1.52 4.88
C PRO A 39 -18.99 -1.23 3.47
N THR A 40 -18.04 -0.34 3.30
CA THR A 40 -17.63 0.09 1.96
C THR A 40 -16.14 -0.07 1.71
N TRP A 41 -15.82 -0.40 0.45
CA TRP A 41 -14.46 -0.33 -0.06
C TRP A 41 -14.20 1.04 -0.65
N SER A 42 -12.99 1.52 -0.52
CA SER A 42 -12.55 2.78 -1.10
C SER A 42 -11.17 2.63 -1.69
N PRO A 43 -10.87 3.29 -2.81
CA PRO A 43 -9.49 3.31 -3.30
C PRO A 43 -8.61 4.10 -2.35
N LEU A 44 -7.33 3.76 -2.33
CA LEU A 44 -6.35 4.50 -1.53
C LEU A 44 -5.67 5.50 -2.45
N GLY A 45 -6.28 6.68 -2.58
CA GLY A 45 -5.85 7.67 -3.55
C GLY A 45 -5.97 7.10 -4.96
N ALA A 46 -5.03 7.41 -5.84
CA ALA A 46 -4.98 6.85 -7.19
C ALA A 46 -4.34 5.46 -7.22
N GLY A 47 -3.90 4.95 -6.08
CA GLY A 47 -3.25 3.64 -6.00
C GLY A 47 -1.89 3.63 -6.66
N THR A 48 -1.50 2.47 -7.13
CA THR A 48 -0.22 2.26 -7.79
C THR A 48 -0.46 1.81 -9.23
N ASN A 49 0.61 1.80 -10.04
CA ASN A 49 0.48 1.35 -11.43
C ASN A 49 0.85 -0.11 -11.63
N GLY A 50 1.04 -0.86 -10.56
CA GLY A 50 1.33 -2.28 -10.63
C GLY A 50 1.02 -2.95 -9.30
N GLY A 51 1.24 -4.26 -9.23
CA GLY A 51 0.85 -5.05 -8.07
C GLY A 51 1.52 -4.62 -6.78
N VAL A 52 0.77 -4.63 -5.69
CA VAL A 52 1.27 -4.36 -4.35
C VAL A 52 1.25 -5.69 -3.60
N PHE A 53 2.42 -6.16 -3.19
CA PHE A 53 2.58 -7.49 -2.62
C PHE A 53 2.74 -7.49 -1.12
N SER A 54 3.09 -6.36 -0.52
CA SER A 54 3.27 -6.28 0.92
C SER A 54 2.86 -4.91 1.44
N LEU A 55 2.43 -4.91 2.68
CA LEU A 55 1.95 -3.70 3.37
C LEU A 55 2.47 -3.70 4.78
N THR A 56 2.74 -2.51 5.31
CA THR A 56 2.94 -2.33 6.74
C THR A 56 2.39 -0.98 7.15
N VAL A 57 2.05 -0.85 8.42
CA VAL A 57 1.50 0.39 8.98
C VAL A 57 2.52 0.95 9.96
N LEU A 58 2.87 2.22 9.77
CA LEU A 58 3.79 2.90 10.66
C LEU A 58 3.08 3.32 11.95
N PRO A 59 3.83 3.64 13.01
CA PRO A 59 3.21 4.03 14.28
C PRO A 59 2.26 5.22 14.18
N ASN A 60 2.48 6.12 13.21
CA ASN A 60 1.60 7.27 13.01
C ASN A 60 0.38 6.95 12.14
N GLY A 61 0.22 5.69 11.72
CA GLY A 61 -0.91 5.29 10.89
C GLY A 61 -0.66 5.34 9.40
N ASP A 62 0.49 5.82 8.96
CA ASP A 62 0.82 5.81 7.54
C ASP A 62 1.04 4.39 7.04
N ILE A 63 0.77 4.17 5.76
CA ILE A 63 0.89 2.87 5.13
C ILE A 63 2.13 2.88 4.24
N VAL A 64 2.93 1.83 4.33
CA VAL A 64 4.03 1.60 3.40
C VAL A 64 3.64 0.40 2.53
N ALA A 65 3.69 0.59 1.23
CA ALA A 65 3.35 -0.42 0.24
C ALA A 65 4.58 -0.79 -0.56
N GLY A 66 4.79 -2.09 -0.73
CA GLY A 66 5.89 -2.61 -1.53
C GLY A 66 5.37 -3.56 -2.59
N GLY A 67 5.99 -3.53 -3.78
CA GLY A 67 5.54 -4.40 -4.84
C GLY A 67 6.30 -4.20 -6.14
N HIS A 68 5.58 -4.35 -7.22
CA HIS A 68 6.11 -4.16 -8.57
C HIS A 68 5.37 -3.00 -9.22
N PHE A 69 5.85 -1.79 -8.98
CA PHE A 69 5.26 -0.58 -9.55
C PHE A 69 6.31 0.49 -9.70
N SER A 70 6.03 1.48 -10.53
CA SER A 70 6.94 2.61 -10.75
C SER A 70 6.29 3.94 -10.39
N SER A 71 5.00 3.95 -10.06
CA SER A 71 4.33 5.15 -9.59
C SER A 71 3.27 4.81 -8.57
N ALA A 72 3.02 5.74 -7.67
CA ALA A 72 1.99 5.65 -6.66
C ALA A 72 1.32 7.01 -6.54
N GLY A 73 -0.01 7.03 -6.64
CA GLY A 73 -0.76 8.28 -6.59
C GLY A 73 -0.41 9.26 -7.69
N GLY A 74 0.12 8.76 -8.82
CA GLY A 74 0.55 9.62 -9.91
C GLY A 74 1.96 10.17 -9.79
N ALA A 75 2.65 9.87 -8.69
CA ALA A 75 4.02 10.32 -8.47
C ALA A 75 5.00 9.18 -8.69
N SER A 76 6.19 9.49 -9.17
CA SER A 76 7.23 8.49 -9.38
C SER A 76 7.62 7.85 -8.05
N ALA A 77 7.60 6.53 -7.96
CA ALA A 77 7.96 5.79 -6.76
C ALA A 77 8.33 4.37 -7.14
N GLN A 78 9.60 4.03 -7.00
CA GLN A 78 10.12 2.75 -7.48
C GLN A 78 9.90 1.65 -6.45
N ASN A 79 8.87 0.83 -6.66
CA ASN A 79 8.60 -0.41 -5.94
C ASN A 79 8.33 -0.28 -4.44
N ILE A 80 8.39 0.91 -3.89
CA ILE A 80 8.03 1.17 -2.51
C ILE A 80 7.52 2.61 -2.39
N ALA A 81 6.44 2.80 -1.64
CA ALA A 81 5.82 4.11 -1.47
C ALA A 81 5.09 4.18 -0.14
N ARG A 82 4.85 5.39 0.30
CA ARG A 82 4.17 5.68 1.56
C ARG A 82 2.92 6.50 1.31
N SER A 83 1.84 6.14 2.01
CA SER A 83 0.57 6.86 1.93
C SER A 83 0.15 7.31 3.32
N ASN A 84 -0.32 8.55 3.43
CA ASN A 84 -0.94 9.03 4.67
C ASN A 84 -2.46 8.89 4.65
N GLY A 85 -2.99 8.12 3.69
CA GLY A 85 -4.42 7.95 3.51
C GLY A 85 -5.00 8.86 2.45
N ALA A 86 -4.39 10.01 2.21
CA ALA A 86 -4.85 10.98 1.22
C ALA A 86 -3.86 11.14 0.08
N ASN A 87 -2.57 11.10 0.38
CA ASN A 87 -1.52 11.34 -0.61
C ASN A 87 -0.45 10.27 -0.55
N TRP A 88 0.10 9.93 -1.71
CA TRP A 88 1.22 9.03 -1.84
C TRP A 88 2.52 9.82 -1.99
N SER A 89 3.60 9.27 -1.49
CA SER A 89 4.93 9.83 -1.69
C SER A 89 5.95 8.71 -1.83
N ALA A 90 7.03 8.99 -2.54
CA ALA A 90 8.12 8.04 -2.68
C ALA A 90 8.86 7.91 -1.35
N LEU A 91 9.42 6.73 -1.12
CA LEU A 91 10.22 6.47 0.05
C LEU A 91 11.68 6.51 -0.36
N GLY A 92 12.29 7.69 -0.26
CA GLY A 92 13.66 7.89 -0.72
C GLY A 92 13.79 7.71 -2.22
N THR A 93 14.86 7.06 -2.65
CA THR A 93 15.04 6.73 -4.07
C THR A 93 14.33 5.44 -4.48
N GLY A 94 13.68 4.79 -3.53
CA GLY A 94 12.96 3.54 -3.77
C GLY A 94 13.88 2.34 -3.87
N MET A 95 13.36 1.30 -4.48
CA MET A 95 14.04 0.03 -4.68
C MET A 95 14.12 -0.27 -6.16
N ASN A 96 15.23 -0.85 -6.61
CA ASN A 96 15.39 -1.17 -8.02
C ASN A 96 14.88 -2.55 -8.40
N GLY A 97 14.22 -3.23 -7.48
CA GLY A 97 13.59 -4.53 -7.75
C GLY A 97 12.29 -4.64 -6.98
N ASP A 98 11.54 -5.69 -7.26
CA ASP A 98 10.25 -5.91 -6.60
C ASP A 98 10.42 -6.03 -5.09
N VAL A 99 9.49 -5.42 -4.35
CA VAL A 99 9.42 -5.56 -2.91
C VAL A 99 8.26 -6.49 -2.59
N ARG A 100 8.55 -7.64 -1.99
CA ARG A 100 7.54 -8.66 -1.72
C ARG A 100 7.17 -8.80 -0.26
N ALA A 101 7.98 -8.24 0.64
CA ALA A 101 7.72 -8.32 2.07
C ALA A 101 8.18 -7.05 2.76
N LEU A 102 7.33 -6.55 3.64
CA LEU A 102 7.63 -5.40 4.47
C LEU A 102 7.25 -5.72 5.90
N THR A 103 7.96 -5.10 6.83
CA THR A 103 7.59 -5.17 8.23
C THR A 103 7.99 -3.88 8.91
N THR A 104 7.26 -3.53 9.96
CA THR A 104 7.59 -2.39 10.79
C THR A 104 8.33 -2.87 12.01
N LEU A 105 9.52 -2.37 12.21
CA LEU A 105 10.28 -2.68 13.40
C LEU A 105 9.82 -1.78 14.53
N PRO A 106 9.66 -2.32 15.74
CA PRO A 106 9.21 -1.49 16.86
C PRO A 106 10.23 -0.42 17.23
N ARG A 107 11.50 -0.62 16.90
CA ARG A 107 12.55 0.33 17.24
C ARG A 107 13.50 0.48 16.06
N PRO A 108 13.76 1.70 15.61
CA PRO A 108 14.66 1.89 14.48
C PRO A 108 16.14 1.78 14.83
N ARG A 109 16.48 1.88 16.10
CA ARG A 109 17.91 1.78 16.44
C ARG A 109 18.41 0.37 16.17
N GLY A 110 19.63 0.26 15.74
CA GLY A 110 20.17 -1.00 15.30
C GLY A 110 20.04 -1.18 13.80
N LEU A 111 19.21 -0.38 13.17
CA LEU A 111 19.12 -0.32 11.72
C LEU A 111 20.04 0.79 11.24
N ARG A 112 21.14 0.42 10.67
CA ARG A 112 22.15 1.40 10.25
C ARG A 112 22.35 1.34 8.76
#